data_7c7fb18701f8f8473b00ab4095bc23de
#
_entry.id   7c7fb18701f8f8473b00ab4095bc23de
#
_cell.length_a   1.000
_cell.length_b   1.000
_cell.length_c   1.000
_cell.angle_alpha   90.00
_cell.angle_beta   90.00
_cell.angle_gamma   90.00
#
_symmetry.space_group_name_H-M   'P 1'
#
loop_
_entity.id
_entity.type
_entity.pdbx_description
1 polymer ?
#
loop_
_entity_poly.entity_id
_entity_poly.type
_entity_poly.pdbx_seq_one_letter_code
_entity_poly.pdbx_strand_id
1 'polypeptide(L)'
;MKTSIYKGLLPTTLALVALSGTAWAEENRGCSDATLYGEYAFTVSGQIFLPTGASILRQGVALTHFDGAGHLTQIDMVLSSPNATVVPGAPVDPVTGFHDQETGTYTVHAGCTGTFSVQFPPNVSPSETVAGAKLTAMFVLSNHGRDIDTIVTSITPPGAPGPVPALIHSEGRKLGLVETEGY
;
A
#
# COMPACT_ATOMS: atom_id res chain seq x y z
N MET A 1 -59.37 -63.04 44.74
CA MET A 1 -58.77 -62.81 43.46
C MET A 1 -58.41 -61.33 43.42
N LYS A 2 -57.09 -61.02 43.52
CA LYS A 2 -56.55 -59.63 43.51
C LYS A 2 -55.71 -59.43 42.26
N THR A 3 -56.21 -58.60 41.38
CA THR A 3 -55.48 -58.20 40.14
C THR A 3 -54.69 -56.93 40.44
N SER A 4 -53.35 -57.05 40.34
CA SER A 4 -52.43 -55.95 40.52
C SER A 4 -52.12 -55.33 39.13
N ILE A 5 -52.40 -53.99 39.02
CA ILE A 5 -52.18 -53.23 37.83
C ILE A 5 -50.80 -52.50 38.00
N TYR A 6 -49.80 -52.94 37.31
CA TYR A 6 -48.48 -52.19 37.22
C TYR A 6 -48.62 -51.07 36.21
N LYS A 7 -48.58 -49.85 36.71
CA LYS A 7 -48.45 -48.65 35.90
C LYS A 7 -46.95 -48.50 35.54
N GLY A 8 -46.63 -48.73 34.27
CA GLY A 8 -45.31 -48.47 33.75
C GLY A 8 -45.06 -46.98 33.64
N LEU A 9 -44.02 -46.48 34.33
CA LEU A 9 -43.43 -45.15 34.09
C LEU A 9 -42.47 -45.26 32.89
N LEU A 10 -42.77 -44.54 31.84
CA LEU A 10 -41.87 -44.29 30.74
C LEU A 10 -40.87 -43.17 31.18
N PRO A 11 -39.56 -43.39 31.11
CA PRO A 11 -38.63 -42.30 31.29
C PRO A 11 -38.58 -41.46 30.02
N THR A 12 -38.98 -40.21 30.13
CA THR A 12 -38.80 -39.20 29.08
C THR A 12 -37.34 -38.78 29.08
N THR A 13 -36.58 -39.35 28.18
CA THR A 13 -35.17 -38.90 27.94
C THR A 13 -35.22 -37.55 27.21
N LEU A 14 -34.95 -36.48 27.95
CA LEU A 14 -34.77 -35.14 27.45
C LEU A 14 -33.38 -35.09 26.73
N ALA A 15 -33.39 -35.18 25.40
CA ALA A 15 -32.22 -34.97 24.59
C ALA A 15 -31.85 -33.47 24.58
N LEU A 16 -30.88 -33.07 25.43
CA LEU A 16 -30.23 -31.78 25.31
C LEU A 16 -29.39 -31.80 24.00
N VAL A 17 -29.95 -31.23 22.93
CA VAL A 17 -29.18 -30.85 21.78
C VAL A 17 -28.32 -29.64 22.18
N ALA A 18 -27.05 -29.89 22.54
CA ALA A 18 -26.06 -28.84 22.65
C ALA A 18 -25.87 -28.24 21.26
N LEU A 19 -26.49 -27.11 20.97
CA LEU A 19 -26.07 -26.22 19.90
C LEU A 19 -24.67 -25.71 20.27
N SER A 20 -23.66 -26.50 19.92
CA SER A 20 -22.29 -25.99 19.79
C SER A 20 -22.35 -24.98 18.63
N GLY A 21 -22.70 -23.75 18.96
CA GLY A 21 -22.43 -22.62 18.10
C GLY A 21 -20.94 -22.64 17.85
N THR A 22 -20.54 -23.06 16.64
CA THR A 22 -19.23 -22.73 16.13
C THR A 22 -19.18 -21.21 16.11
N ALA A 23 -18.68 -20.62 17.21
CA ALA A 23 -18.17 -19.27 17.13
C ALA A 23 -17.13 -19.34 16.01
N TRP A 24 -17.49 -18.81 14.86
CA TRP A 24 -16.54 -18.45 13.85
C TRP A 24 -15.67 -17.41 14.55
N ALA A 25 -14.57 -17.89 15.19
CA ALA A 25 -13.47 -17.02 15.48
C ALA A 25 -13.12 -16.44 14.12
N GLU A 26 -13.51 -15.22 13.90
CA GLU A 26 -13.01 -14.38 12.83
C GLU A 26 -11.49 -14.40 13.08
N GLU A 27 -10.86 -15.35 12.39
CA GLU A 27 -9.43 -15.54 12.44
C GLU A 27 -8.89 -14.20 11.99
N ASN A 28 -8.41 -13.44 12.98
CA ASN A 28 -7.87 -12.11 12.79
C ASN A 28 -6.59 -12.32 11.96
N ARG A 29 -6.79 -12.60 10.66
CA ARG A 29 -5.70 -12.77 9.72
C ARG A 29 -5.05 -11.42 9.64
N GLY A 30 -3.97 -11.31 10.38
CA GLY A 30 -3.12 -10.13 10.33
C GLY A 30 -2.77 -9.82 8.89
N CYS A 31 -2.47 -8.58 8.61
CA CYS A 31 -2.00 -8.17 7.29
C CYS A 31 -0.70 -8.91 6.92
N SER A 32 -0.45 -9.04 5.65
CA SER A 32 0.76 -9.59 5.04
C SER A 32 0.99 -8.91 3.69
N ASP A 33 2.09 -9.21 3.03
CA ASP A 33 2.37 -8.66 1.69
C ASP A 33 1.22 -8.92 0.71
N ALA A 34 0.55 -10.08 0.82
CA ALA A 34 -0.62 -10.41 0.01
C ALA A 34 -1.85 -9.50 0.26
N THR A 35 -1.86 -8.71 1.34
CA THR A 35 -2.90 -7.71 1.59
C THR A 35 -2.83 -6.56 0.59
N LEU A 36 -1.61 -6.25 0.11
CA LEU A 36 -1.37 -5.28 -0.96
C LEU A 36 -1.23 -6.02 -2.29
N TYR A 37 -2.31 -6.01 -3.07
CA TYR A 37 -2.33 -6.60 -4.40
C TYR A 37 -3.15 -5.74 -5.36
N GLY A 38 -2.62 -5.48 -6.56
CA GLY A 38 -3.28 -4.71 -7.62
C GLY A 38 -2.90 -3.24 -7.63
N GLU A 39 -3.70 -2.43 -8.33
CA GLU A 39 -3.44 -1.02 -8.60
C GLU A 39 -3.94 -0.12 -7.48
N TYR A 40 -3.13 0.88 -7.13
CA TYR A 40 -3.45 1.93 -6.15
C TYR A 40 -3.12 3.30 -6.73
N ALA A 41 -4.08 4.21 -6.67
CA ALA A 41 -3.86 5.60 -7.02
C ALA A 41 -3.45 6.37 -5.75
N PHE A 42 -2.34 7.08 -5.82
CA PHE A 42 -1.81 7.91 -4.74
C PHE A 42 -1.91 9.40 -5.06
N THR A 43 -2.18 10.18 -4.02
CA THR A 43 -1.87 11.61 -3.98
C THR A 43 -0.65 11.83 -3.09
N VAL A 44 0.25 12.71 -3.51
CA VAL A 44 1.52 12.99 -2.83
C VAL A 44 1.59 14.47 -2.52
N SER A 45 1.93 14.83 -1.28
CA SER A 45 2.14 16.24 -0.88
C SER A 45 3.20 16.35 0.21
N GLY A 46 3.94 17.45 0.21
CA GLY A 46 4.92 17.73 1.24
C GLY A 46 6.08 18.59 0.78
N GLN A 47 7.22 18.46 1.46
CA GLN A 47 8.40 19.26 1.15
C GLN A 47 9.70 18.50 1.47
N ILE A 48 10.74 18.85 0.74
CA ILE A 48 12.10 18.40 0.94
C ILE A 48 12.90 19.59 1.49
N PHE A 49 13.77 19.35 2.46
CA PHE A 49 14.63 20.36 3.06
C PHE A 49 16.06 20.22 2.52
N LEU A 50 16.55 21.29 1.95
CA LEU A 50 17.91 21.32 1.43
C LEU A 50 18.92 21.68 2.54
N PRO A 51 20.19 21.25 2.41
CA PRO A 51 21.25 21.64 3.36
C PRO A 51 21.45 23.15 3.48
N THR A 52 21.02 23.93 2.50
CA THR A 52 21.05 25.40 2.49
C THR A 52 19.99 26.04 3.41
N GLY A 53 19.09 25.25 3.99
CA GLY A 53 17.93 25.73 4.77
C GLY A 53 16.70 26.08 3.91
N ALA A 54 16.81 26.02 2.59
CA ALA A 54 15.67 26.18 1.70
C ALA A 54 14.80 24.91 1.68
N SER A 55 13.51 25.06 1.39
CA SER A 55 12.60 23.92 1.19
C SER A 55 12.00 23.94 -0.22
N ILE A 56 11.72 22.75 -0.73
CA ILE A 56 11.09 22.54 -2.03
C ILE A 56 9.76 21.83 -1.76
N LEU A 57 8.66 22.47 -2.09
CA LEU A 57 7.34 21.83 -2.06
C LEU A 57 7.25 20.76 -3.15
N ARG A 58 6.56 19.69 -2.82
CA ARG A 58 6.27 18.58 -3.72
C ARG A 58 4.76 18.33 -3.73
N GLN A 59 4.19 18.20 -4.92
CA GLN A 59 2.83 17.74 -5.13
C GLN A 59 2.78 16.83 -6.33
N GLY A 60 2.01 15.74 -6.24
CA GLY A 60 1.95 14.81 -7.34
C GLY A 60 0.87 13.76 -7.17
N VAL A 61 0.81 12.91 -8.16
CA VAL A 61 0.00 11.71 -8.20
C VAL A 61 0.87 10.54 -8.66
N ALA A 62 0.54 9.34 -8.20
CA ALA A 62 1.20 8.13 -8.66
C ALA A 62 0.18 7.00 -8.83
N LEU A 63 0.48 6.09 -9.74
CA LEU A 63 -0.20 4.81 -9.86
C LEU A 63 0.81 3.73 -9.54
N THR A 64 0.55 2.97 -8.49
CA THR A 64 1.44 1.92 -7.99
C THR A 64 0.75 0.57 -8.09
N HIS A 65 1.40 -0.37 -8.74
CA HIS A 65 0.99 -1.77 -8.75
C HIS A 65 1.77 -2.56 -7.70
N PHE A 66 1.07 -3.23 -6.81
CA PHE A 66 1.63 -4.18 -5.83
C PHE A 66 1.34 -5.61 -6.28
N ASP A 67 2.36 -6.47 -6.29
CA ASP A 67 2.23 -7.86 -6.76
C ASP A 67 1.71 -8.86 -5.72
N GLY A 68 1.53 -8.43 -4.47
CA GLY A 68 1.14 -9.29 -3.35
C GLY A 68 2.30 -10.14 -2.79
N ALA A 69 3.51 -9.99 -3.31
CA ALA A 69 4.68 -10.79 -2.98
C ALA A 69 5.91 -9.95 -2.58
N GLY A 70 5.72 -8.66 -2.31
CA GLY A 70 6.76 -7.76 -1.83
C GLY A 70 7.42 -6.89 -2.90
N HIS A 71 6.93 -6.89 -4.15
CA HIS A 71 7.44 -6.02 -5.20
C HIS A 71 6.37 -5.06 -5.69
N LEU A 72 6.81 -3.92 -6.15
CA LEU A 72 5.95 -2.92 -6.76
C LEU A 72 6.57 -2.32 -8.03
N THR A 73 5.69 -1.83 -8.89
CA THR A 73 6.04 -0.91 -9.98
C THR A 73 5.21 0.35 -9.84
N GLN A 74 5.71 1.46 -10.33
CA GLN A 74 5.03 2.74 -10.19
C GLN A 74 5.26 3.60 -11.43
N ILE A 75 4.26 4.42 -11.73
CA ILE A 75 4.39 5.59 -12.58
C ILE A 75 3.93 6.80 -11.77
N ASP A 76 4.58 7.95 -11.96
CA ASP A 76 4.21 9.16 -11.23
C ASP A 76 4.28 10.44 -12.08
N MET A 77 3.70 11.49 -11.53
CA MET A 77 3.91 12.86 -11.94
C MET A 77 4.02 13.72 -10.69
N VAL A 78 5.22 14.20 -10.42
CA VAL A 78 5.51 15.05 -9.27
C VAL A 78 6.05 16.40 -9.70
N LEU A 79 5.41 17.47 -9.22
CA LEU A 79 5.79 18.85 -9.46
C LEU A 79 6.55 19.42 -8.26
N SER A 80 7.48 20.32 -8.52
CA SER A 80 8.30 21.01 -7.54
C SER A 80 8.14 22.52 -7.58
N SER A 81 8.08 23.15 -6.39
CA SER A 81 8.19 24.61 -6.31
C SER A 81 9.66 25.07 -6.56
N PRO A 82 9.87 26.38 -6.88
CA PRO A 82 8.87 27.42 -6.99
C PRO A 82 8.12 27.49 -8.32
N ASN A 83 8.58 26.75 -9.35
CA ASN A 83 8.10 26.97 -10.71
C ASN A 83 7.14 25.88 -11.22
N ALA A 84 6.61 25.01 -10.32
CA ALA A 84 5.81 23.85 -10.70
C ALA A 84 6.49 23.01 -11.81
N THR A 85 7.82 22.90 -11.73
CA THR A 85 8.60 22.12 -12.68
C THR A 85 8.49 20.64 -12.39
N VAL A 86 8.40 19.83 -13.43
CA VAL A 86 8.53 18.38 -13.33
C VAL A 86 9.87 18.04 -12.69
N VAL A 87 9.89 17.06 -11.79
CA VAL A 87 11.13 16.63 -11.15
C VAL A 87 12.06 16.07 -12.21
N PRO A 88 13.27 16.63 -12.39
CA PRO A 88 14.19 16.12 -13.40
C PRO A 88 14.65 14.71 -13.07
N GLY A 89 14.86 13.89 -14.07
CA GLY A 89 15.69 12.71 -13.95
C GLY A 89 15.06 11.36 -14.18
N ALA A 90 13.74 11.28 -14.33
CA ALA A 90 13.11 10.04 -14.77
C ALA A 90 12.71 10.15 -16.25
N PRO A 91 12.74 9.06 -17.03
CA PRO A 91 12.12 9.02 -18.34
C PRO A 91 10.65 9.41 -18.22
N VAL A 92 10.19 10.23 -19.15
CA VAL A 92 8.77 10.61 -19.26
C VAL A 92 8.20 9.86 -20.45
N ASP A 93 7.14 9.10 -20.23
CA ASP A 93 6.38 8.49 -21.32
C ASP A 93 5.80 9.59 -22.22
N PRO A 94 6.17 9.66 -23.52
CA PRO A 94 5.74 10.72 -24.41
C PRO A 94 4.23 10.74 -24.70
N VAL A 95 3.52 9.65 -24.38
CA VAL A 95 2.08 9.52 -24.60
C VAL A 95 1.31 10.00 -23.38
N THR A 96 1.70 9.55 -22.18
CA THR A 96 0.98 9.85 -20.94
C THR A 96 1.54 11.08 -20.21
N GLY A 97 2.81 11.43 -20.43
CA GLY A 97 3.52 12.49 -19.72
C GLY A 97 3.94 12.10 -18.30
N PHE A 98 3.69 10.85 -17.87
CA PHE A 98 4.12 10.36 -16.57
C PHE A 98 5.56 9.84 -16.63
N HIS A 99 6.27 9.92 -15.51
CA HIS A 99 7.50 9.16 -15.32
C HIS A 99 7.14 7.68 -15.19
N ASP A 100 7.92 6.82 -15.80
CA ASP A 100 7.72 5.38 -15.81
C ASP A 100 8.98 4.62 -15.33
N GLN A 101 8.93 3.27 -15.39
CA GLN A 101 10.06 2.38 -15.03
C GLN A 101 10.50 2.47 -13.56
N GLU A 102 9.65 2.98 -12.69
CA GLU A 102 9.91 2.97 -11.27
C GLU A 102 9.62 1.59 -10.70
N THR A 103 10.53 1.09 -9.89
CA THR A 103 10.41 -0.24 -9.27
C THR A 103 10.69 -0.16 -7.79
N GLY A 104 10.19 -1.12 -7.03
CA GLY A 104 10.44 -1.12 -5.60
C GLY A 104 10.11 -2.42 -4.92
N THR A 105 10.30 -2.40 -3.61
CA THR A 105 9.96 -3.50 -2.73
C THR A 105 9.15 -2.99 -1.55
N TYR A 106 8.34 -3.86 -0.95
CA TYR A 106 7.57 -3.54 0.25
C TYR A 106 7.50 -4.74 1.20
N THR A 107 7.17 -4.48 2.44
CA THR A 107 6.90 -5.50 3.46
C THR A 107 5.74 -5.04 4.31
N VAL A 108 4.77 -5.92 4.52
CA VAL A 108 3.60 -5.71 5.38
C VAL A 108 3.73 -6.58 6.62
N HIS A 109 3.63 -5.97 7.79
CA HIS A 109 3.62 -6.65 9.08
C HIS A 109 2.19 -7.02 9.51
N ALA A 110 2.07 -8.02 10.37
CA ALA A 110 0.78 -8.52 10.87
C ALA A 110 -0.13 -7.44 11.49
N GLY A 111 0.45 -6.35 12.01
CA GLY A 111 -0.29 -5.18 12.53
C GLY A 111 -0.78 -4.19 11.47
N CYS A 112 -0.80 -4.57 10.20
CA CYS A 112 -1.21 -3.71 9.08
C CYS A 112 -0.36 -2.43 8.94
N THR A 113 0.88 -2.49 9.37
CA THR A 113 1.91 -1.47 9.12
C THR A 113 2.97 -2.05 8.19
N GLY A 114 3.76 -1.21 7.56
CA GLY A 114 4.83 -1.70 6.71
C GLY A 114 5.77 -0.62 6.23
N THR A 115 6.65 -1.04 5.34
CA THR A 115 7.60 -0.16 4.66
C THR A 115 7.60 -0.46 3.18
N PHE A 116 7.86 0.56 2.37
CA PHE A 116 8.22 0.35 0.97
C PHE A 116 9.40 1.24 0.57
N SER A 117 10.09 0.81 -0.47
CA SER A 117 11.17 1.57 -1.09
C SER A 117 10.92 1.61 -2.59
N VAL A 118 11.00 2.81 -3.17
CA VAL A 118 10.91 3.02 -4.62
C VAL A 118 12.27 3.49 -5.12
N GLN A 119 12.73 2.86 -6.18
CA GLN A 119 13.90 3.24 -6.94
C GLN A 119 13.42 3.83 -8.26
N PHE A 120 13.77 5.08 -8.48
CA PHE A 120 13.54 5.79 -9.73
C PHE A 120 14.64 5.42 -10.74
N PRO A 121 14.32 5.36 -12.03
CA PRO A 121 15.31 5.04 -13.05
C PRO A 121 16.44 6.08 -13.08
N PRO A 122 17.64 5.68 -13.51
CA PRO A 122 18.75 6.61 -13.64
C PRO A 122 18.48 7.64 -14.74
N ASN A 123 18.96 8.85 -14.54
CA ASN A 123 19.01 9.85 -15.59
C ASN A 123 20.24 9.59 -16.49
N VAL A 124 19.97 9.23 -17.73
CA VAL A 124 21.02 8.91 -18.71
C VAL A 124 21.12 10.02 -19.73
N SER A 125 22.27 10.67 -19.78
CA SER A 125 22.62 11.62 -20.85
C SER A 125 23.78 11.08 -21.66
N PRO A 126 24.06 11.59 -22.87
CA PRO A 126 25.18 11.15 -23.67
C PRO A 126 26.57 11.30 -23.00
N SER A 127 26.66 12.18 -22.01
CA SER A 127 27.91 12.49 -21.30
C SER A 127 28.00 11.89 -19.90
N GLU A 128 26.86 11.52 -19.27
CA GLU A 128 26.83 11.08 -17.88
C GLU A 128 25.61 10.24 -17.57
N THR A 129 25.80 9.24 -16.70
CA THR A 129 24.70 8.50 -16.08
C THR A 129 24.64 8.86 -14.60
N VAL A 130 23.56 9.52 -14.18
CA VAL A 130 23.33 9.88 -12.78
C VAL A 130 22.35 8.88 -12.17
N ALA A 131 22.70 8.31 -11.02
CA ALA A 131 21.81 7.40 -10.30
C ALA A 131 20.45 8.05 -10.05
N GLY A 132 19.39 7.30 -10.25
CA GLY A 132 18.03 7.76 -9.99
C GLY A 132 17.79 8.03 -8.51
N ALA A 133 16.71 8.75 -8.21
CA ALA A 133 16.29 8.96 -6.84
C ALA A 133 15.92 7.64 -6.16
N LYS A 134 16.03 7.63 -4.84
CA LYS A 134 15.50 6.54 -4.00
C LYS A 134 14.63 7.12 -2.90
N LEU A 135 13.48 6.50 -2.67
CA LEU A 135 12.54 6.88 -1.63
C LEU A 135 12.29 5.67 -0.73
N THR A 136 12.18 5.92 0.57
CA THR A 136 11.69 4.92 1.53
C THR A 136 10.58 5.55 2.36
N ALA A 137 9.50 4.82 2.57
CA ALA A 137 8.37 5.26 3.36
C ALA A 137 7.91 4.18 4.33
N MET A 138 7.29 4.61 5.42
CA MET A 138 6.48 3.76 6.28
C MET A 138 5.01 4.00 5.95
N PHE A 139 4.19 2.97 6.17
CA PHE A 139 2.76 3.08 5.91
C PHE A 139 1.91 2.34 6.95
N VAL A 140 0.65 2.70 7.00
CA VAL A 140 -0.42 1.96 7.65
C VAL A 140 -1.49 1.62 6.63
N LEU A 141 -2.09 0.44 6.80
CA LEU A 141 -3.19 -0.04 5.98
C LEU A 141 -4.49 0.07 6.75
N SER A 142 -5.52 0.51 6.10
CA SER A 142 -6.89 0.51 6.60
C SER A 142 -7.85 -0.10 5.59
N ASN A 143 -9.09 -0.26 5.97
CA ASN A 143 -10.15 -0.76 5.09
C ASN A 143 -9.77 -2.06 4.35
N HIS A 144 -9.20 -3.05 5.09
CA HIS A 144 -8.74 -4.33 4.54
C HIS A 144 -7.70 -4.18 3.42
N GLY A 145 -6.77 -3.23 3.56
CA GLY A 145 -5.73 -2.95 2.58
C GLY A 145 -6.20 -2.16 1.36
N ARG A 146 -7.40 -1.58 1.39
CA ARG A 146 -7.89 -0.73 0.30
C ARG A 146 -7.36 0.70 0.37
N ASP A 147 -7.04 1.15 1.58
CA ASP A 147 -6.49 2.48 1.82
C ASP A 147 -5.11 2.36 2.45
N ILE A 148 -4.18 3.21 2.03
CA ILE A 148 -2.79 3.26 2.47
C ILE A 148 -2.46 4.71 2.83
N ASP A 149 -2.04 4.94 4.07
CA ASP A 149 -1.49 6.22 4.51
C ASP A 149 0.01 6.07 4.72
N THR A 150 0.80 6.97 4.12
CA THR A 150 2.25 6.86 4.14
C THR A 150 2.94 8.11 4.65
N ILE A 151 4.13 7.93 5.20
CA ILE A 151 5.08 9.01 5.48
C ILE A 151 6.44 8.64 4.92
N VAL A 152 7.04 9.54 4.13
CA VAL A 152 8.39 9.33 3.62
C VAL A 152 9.38 9.50 4.76
N THR A 153 10.20 8.48 4.97
CA THR A 153 11.22 8.45 6.03
C THR A 153 12.61 8.78 5.50
N SER A 154 12.82 8.60 4.20
CA SER A 154 14.09 8.88 3.55
C SER A 154 13.88 9.15 2.06
N ILE A 155 14.53 10.18 1.54
CA ILE A 155 14.63 10.45 0.11
C ILE A 155 16.08 10.80 -0.25
N THR A 156 16.64 10.10 -1.23
CA THR A 156 17.93 10.42 -1.81
C THR A 156 17.67 10.97 -3.21
N PRO A 157 17.93 12.27 -3.45
CA PRO A 157 17.78 12.85 -4.79
C PRO A 157 18.77 12.25 -5.80
N PRO A 158 18.49 12.38 -7.11
CA PRO A 158 19.42 11.93 -8.15
C PRO A 158 20.82 12.48 -7.95
N GLY A 159 21.82 11.60 -8.00
CA GLY A 159 23.25 11.99 -7.86
C GLY A 159 23.67 12.52 -6.49
N ALA A 160 22.76 12.58 -5.51
CA ALA A 160 23.12 13.01 -4.16
C ALA A 160 23.93 11.94 -3.42
N PRO A 161 24.91 12.33 -2.57
CA PRO A 161 25.73 11.38 -1.81
C PRO A 161 24.98 10.69 -0.69
N GLY A 162 23.77 11.15 -0.37
CA GLY A 162 22.95 10.60 0.71
C GLY A 162 21.55 11.21 0.79
N PRO A 163 20.76 10.72 1.74
CA PRO A 163 19.39 11.20 1.91
C PRO A 163 19.34 12.64 2.43
N VAL A 164 18.26 13.32 2.06
CA VAL A 164 17.90 14.65 2.58
C VAL A 164 16.65 14.54 3.44
N PRO A 165 16.47 15.43 4.44
CA PRO A 165 15.25 15.48 5.23
C PRO A 165 14.03 15.78 4.35
N ALA A 166 12.95 15.08 4.59
CA ALA A 166 11.69 15.28 3.88
C ALA A 166 10.52 15.20 4.86
N LEU A 167 9.48 15.97 4.58
CA LEU A 167 8.17 15.86 5.20
C LEU A 167 7.17 15.69 4.06
N ILE A 168 7.00 14.45 3.61
CA ILE A 168 6.13 14.09 2.51
C ILE A 168 5.17 13.01 3.01
N HIS A 169 3.90 13.24 2.75
CA HIS A 169 2.80 12.34 3.04
C HIS A 169 2.15 11.93 1.72
N SER A 170 1.65 10.70 1.64
CA SER A 170 0.81 10.29 0.53
C SER A 170 -0.32 9.37 0.99
N GLU A 171 -1.45 9.51 0.31
CA GLU A 171 -2.65 8.69 0.51
C GLU A 171 -2.90 7.88 -0.74
N GLY A 172 -2.99 6.57 -0.59
CA GLY A 172 -3.25 5.62 -1.67
C GLY A 172 -4.59 4.93 -1.49
N ARG A 173 -5.31 4.77 -2.60
CA ARG A 173 -6.56 4.02 -2.64
C ARG A 173 -6.52 2.97 -3.73
N LYS A 174 -6.95 1.76 -3.37
CA LYS A 174 -7.04 0.66 -4.32
C LYS A 174 -8.08 0.98 -5.39
N LEU A 175 -7.69 0.85 -6.64
CA LEU A 175 -8.61 0.98 -7.76
C LEU A 175 -9.48 -0.28 -7.84
N GLY A 176 -10.80 -0.08 -7.94
CA GLY A 176 -11.72 -1.17 -8.26
C GLY A 176 -11.49 -1.63 -9.69
N LEU A 177 -11.59 -2.93 -9.94
CA LEU A 177 -11.79 -3.40 -11.29
C LEU A 177 -13.09 -2.77 -11.78
N VAL A 178 -13.03 -1.96 -12.82
CA VAL A 178 -14.23 -1.58 -13.56
C VAL A 178 -14.73 -2.86 -14.19
N GLU A 179 -15.76 -3.47 -13.60
CA GLU A 179 -16.52 -4.49 -14.32
C GLU A 179 -17.06 -3.79 -15.55
N THR A 180 -16.47 -4.06 -16.70
CA THR A 180 -17.07 -3.68 -17.99
C THR A 180 -18.33 -4.51 -18.11
N GLU A 181 -19.47 -3.93 -17.66
CA GLU A 181 -20.76 -4.45 -18.04
C GLU A 181 -20.78 -4.44 -19.56
N GLY A 182 -20.72 -5.65 -20.13
CA GLY A 182 -20.79 -5.83 -21.58
C GLY A 182 -22.13 -5.32 -22.08
N TYR A 183 -22.07 -4.29 -22.94
CA TYR A 183 -23.17 -3.87 -23.79
C TYR A 183 -23.26 -4.80 -25.00
#